data_23bea00fa08effcdad8c236209af38ca
#
_entry.id   23bea00fa08effcdad8c236209af38ca
#
_cell.length_a   1.000
_cell.length_b   1.000
_cell.length_c   1.000
_cell.angle_alpha   90.00
_cell.angle_beta   90.00
_cell.angle_gamma   90.00
#
_symmetry.space_group_name_H-M   'P 1'
#
loop_
_entity.id
_entity.type
_entity.pdbx_description
1 polymer ?
#
loop_
_entity_poly.entity_id
_entity_poly.type
_entity_poly.pdbx_seq_one_letter_code
_entity_poly.pdbx_strand_id
1 'polypeptide(L)'
;MQMNRQWMYNGDRRQPEYIAGLQNFLTVAQANSQNGFMCCPCVVCQNKKDYSSSKILHTHLLRSGFMPSYYCWTKHGERGIMMEDNE
;
A
#
# COMPACT_ATOMS: atom_id res chain seq x y z
N MET A 1 -6.31 3.26 18.72
CA MET A 1 -6.78 2.12 18.01
C MET A 1 -5.85 1.71 16.89
N GLN A 2 -5.53 0.46 16.85
CA GLN A 2 -4.60 0.00 15.90
C GLN A 2 -5.25 -0.62 14.71
N MET A 3 -4.83 -0.26 13.54
CA MET A 3 -5.36 -0.89 12.34
C MET A 3 -4.69 -2.22 12.14
N ASN A 4 -5.48 -3.22 11.81
CA ASN A 4 -4.94 -4.54 11.54
C ASN A 4 -4.68 -4.65 10.04
N ARG A 5 -3.42 -4.67 9.68
CA ARG A 5 -3.02 -4.80 8.28
C ARG A 5 -2.23 -6.07 8.02
N GLN A 6 -2.41 -7.05 8.87
CA GLN A 6 -1.72 -8.31 8.67
C GLN A 6 -2.14 -9.01 7.39
N TRP A 7 -3.32 -8.66 6.86
CA TRP A 7 -3.77 -9.20 5.60
C TRP A 7 -2.76 -8.94 4.46
N MET A 8 -1.93 -7.90 4.61
CA MET A 8 -0.95 -7.56 3.58
C MET A 8 0.08 -8.66 3.37
N TYR A 9 0.36 -9.41 4.41
CA TYR A 9 1.43 -10.41 4.38
C TYR A 9 1.01 -11.81 4.78
N ASN A 10 -0.26 -11.98 5.19
CA ASN A 10 -0.76 -13.28 5.62
C ASN A 10 -1.39 -14.02 4.46
N GLY A 11 -0.95 -15.22 4.27
CA GLY A 11 -1.64 -16.16 3.40
C GLY A 11 -1.66 -15.76 1.94
N ASP A 12 -2.71 -16.20 1.29
CA ASP A 12 -2.85 -16.15 -0.15
C ASP A 12 -3.43 -14.80 -0.58
N ARG A 13 -2.84 -14.19 -1.57
CA ARG A 13 -3.32 -12.92 -2.09
C ARG A 13 -4.67 -13.03 -2.79
N ARG A 14 -5.18 -14.23 -2.96
CA ARG A 14 -6.51 -14.42 -3.53
C ARG A 14 -7.60 -14.48 -2.46
N GLN A 15 -7.22 -14.44 -1.19
CA GLN A 15 -8.18 -14.46 -0.11
C GLN A 15 -9.03 -13.19 -0.09
N PRO A 16 -10.32 -13.30 0.30
CA PRO A 16 -11.19 -12.11 0.33
C PRO A 16 -10.64 -11.00 1.20
N GLU A 17 -9.97 -11.33 2.29
CA GLU A 17 -9.39 -10.32 3.16
C GLU A 17 -8.32 -9.50 2.46
N TYR A 18 -7.49 -10.17 1.68
CA TYR A 18 -6.45 -9.46 0.95
C TYR A 18 -7.08 -8.57 -0.13
N ILE A 19 -8.06 -9.10 -0.84
CA ILE A 19 -8.73 -8.35 -1.91
C ILE A 19 -9.42 -7.11 -1.34
N ALA A 20 -10.14 -7.26 -0.23
CA ALA A 20 -10.83 -6.13 0.38
C ALA A 20 -9.83 -5.10 0.90
N GLY A 21 -8.75 -5.57 1.53
CA GLY A 21 -7.72 -4.67 2.03
C GLY A 21 -7.02 -3.94 0.91
N LEU A 22 -6.75 -4.64 -0.20
CA LEU A 22 -6.12 -4.03 -1.35
C LEU A 22 -7.00 -2.93 -1.95
N GLN A 23 -8.31 -3.17 -2.03
CA GLN A 23 -9.23 -2.14 -2.50
C GLN A 23 -9.16 -0.89 -1.62
N ASN A 24 -9.12 -1.10 -0.31
CA ASN A 24 -9.00 0.01 0.61
C ASN A 24 -7.67 0.75 0.41
N PHE A 25 -6.58 0.00 0.24
CA PHE A 25 -5.28 0.61 -0.01
C PHE A 25 -5.32 1.47 -1.28
N LEU A 26 -5.90 0.94 -2.35
CA LEU A 26 -5.96 1.67 -3.61
C LEU A 26 -6.79 2.94 -3.50
N THR A 27 -7.86 2.90 -2.71
CA THR A 27 -8.67 4.10 -2.47
C THR A 27 -7.84 5.16 -1.75
N VAL A 28 -7.08 4.76 -0.74
CA VAL A 28 -6.22 5.69 0.00
C VAL A 28 -5.13 6.24 -0.92
N ALA A 29 -4.50 5.38 -1.69
CA ALA A 29 -3.42 5.79 -2.58
C ALA A 29 -3.91 6.78 -3.61
N GLN A 30 -5.10 6.54 -4.17
CA GLN A 30 -5.66 7.40 -5.17
C GLN A 30 -6.04 8.77 -4.60
N ALA A 31 -6.60 8.77 -3.37
CA ALA A 31 -6.96 10.01 -2.71
C ALA A 31 -5.74 10.87 -2.37
N ASN A 32 -4.58 10.23 -2.24
CA ASN A 32 -3.35 10.92 -1.87
C ASN A 32 -2.32 10.95 -3.00
N SER A 33 -2.78 10.77 -4.24
CA SER A 33 -1.86 10.79 -5.38
C SER A 33 -1.21 12.17 -5.52
N GLN A 34 0.03 12.17 -6.01
CA GLN A 34 0.79 13.39 -6.21
C GLN A 34 0.85 13.67 -7.71
N ASN A 35 0.25 14.76 -8.12
CA ASN A 35 0.19 15.13 -9.55
C ASN A 35 -0.38 14.02 -10.41
N GLY A 36 -1.33 13.25 -9.85
CA GLY A 36 -1.95 12.16 -10.56
C GLY A 36 -1.18 10.85 -10.52
N PHE A 37 -0.10 10.80 -9.74
CA PHE A 37 0.73 9.60 -9.65
C PHE A 37 0.73 8.99 -8.25
N MET A 38 0.83 7.68 -8.20
CA MET A 38 0.89 6.93 -6.96
C MET A 38 2.11 6.02 -6.99
N CYS A 39 2.84 5.96 -5.88
CA CYS A 39 3.96 5.02 -5.78
C CYS A 39 3.44 3.59 -5.70
N CYS A 40 4.14 2.66 -6.30
CA CYS A 40 3.76 1.27 -6.25
C CYS A 40 4.56 0.55 -5.17
N PRO A 41 3.91 0.06 -4.11
CA PRO A 41 4.62 -0.55 -2.99
C PRO A 41 4.83 -2.05 -3.14
N CYS A 42 4.78 -2.58 -4.34
CA CYS A 42 4.99 -4.00 -4.52
C CYS A 42 6.46 -4.36 -4.29
N VAL A 43 6.70 -5.66 -4.14
CA VAL A 43 8.05 -6.14 -3.85
C VAL A 43 9.06 -5.69 -4.90
N VAL A 44 8.62 -5.62 -6.15
CA VAL A 44 9.51 -5.24 -7.24
C VAL A 44 9.76 -3.73 -7.29
N CYS A 45 8.69 -2.94 -7.18
CA CYS A 45 8.79 -1.48 -7.33
C CYS A 45 9.26 -0.77 -6.07
N GLN A 46 8.87 -1.26 -4.91
CA GLN A 46 9.31 -0.76 -3.60
C GLN A 46 9.17 0.76 -3.45
N ASN A 47 8.07 1.29 -3.92
CA ASN A 47 7.79 2.73 -3.89
C ASN A 47 8.79 3.59 -4.68
N LYS A 48 9.60 2.96 -5.50
CA LYS A 48 10.57 3.69 -6.34
C LYS A 48 10.01 4.04 -7.70
N LYS A 49 8.90 3.42 -8.07
CA LYS A 49 8.23 3.70 -9.32
C LYS A 49 6.81 4.16 -9.04
N ASP A 50 6.33 5.11 -9.82
CA ASP A 50 4.97 5.58 -9.67
C ASP A 50 4.21 5.43 -10.98
N TYR A 51 2.88 5.37 -10.85
CA TYR A 51 2.01 5.17 -11.98
C TYR A 51 0.76 6.02 -11.81
N SER A 52 0.16 6.39 -12.93
CA SER A 52 -1.05 7.19 -12.89
C SER A 52 -2.33 6.35 -12.80
N SER A 53 -2.22 5.04 -12.93
CA SER A 53 -3.39 4.17 -12.91
C SER A 53 -3.34 3.22 -11.72
N SER A 54 -4.40 3.24 -10.93
CA SER A 54 -4.49 2.32 -9.80
C SER A 54 -4.59 0.87 -10.25
N LYS A 55 -4.99 0.64 -11.50
CA LYS A 55 -5.06 -0.72 -12.03
C LYS A 55 -3.68 -1.36 -12.11
N ILE A 56 -2.66 -0.56 -12.37
CA ILE A 56 -1.29 -1.08 -12.43
C ILE A 56 -0.86 -1.52 -11.04
N LEU A 57 -1.12 -0.70 -10.03
CA LEU A 57 -0.82 -1.07 -8.65
C LEU A 57 -1.58 -2.33 -8.25
N HIS A 58 -2.85 -2.39 -8.62
CA HIS A 58 -3.69 -3.55 -8.31
C HIS A 58 -3.06 -4.83 -8.88
N THR A 59 -2.67 -4.78 -10.14
CA THR A 59 -2.07 -5.94 -10.81
C THR A 59 -0.75 -6.34 -10.15
N HIS A 60 0.09 -5.35 -9.86
CA HIS A 60 1.38 -5.62 -9.24
C HIS A 60 1.23 -6.22 -7.86
N LEU A 61 0.30 -5.69 -7.08
CA LEU A 61 0.10 -6.16 -5.71
C LEU A 61 -0.56 -7.53 -5.65
N LEU A 62 -1.37 -7.86 -6.65
CA LEU A 62 -1.90 -9.21 -6.74
C LEU A 62 -0.83 -10.20 -7.16
N ARG A 63 0.08 -9.76 -8.02
CA ARG A 63 1.11 -10.65 -8.54
C ARG A 63 2.25 -10.85 -7.56
N SER A 64 2.73 -9.77 -6.96
CA SER A 64 3.96 -9.81 -6.18
C SER A 64 3.79 -9.53 -4.69
N GLY A 65 2.70 -8.90 -4.32
CA GLY A 65 2.48 -8.53 -2.93
C GLY A 65 3.23 -7.27 -2.53
N PHE A 66 3.01 -6.85 -1.29
CA PHE A 66 3.61 -5.63 -0.77
C PHE A 66 5.06 -5.84 -0.36
N MET A 67 5.83 -4.78 -0.48
CA MET A 67 7.21 -4.79 0.00
C MET A 67 7.23 -5.05 1.50
N PRO A 68 8.33 -5.62 2.04
CA PRO A 68 8.38 -5.98 3.45
C PRO A 68 8.15 -4.79 4.38
N SER A 69 7.45 -5.04 5.46
CA SER A 69 7.28 -4.07 6.56
C SER A 69 6.62 -2.76 6.18
N TYR A 70 5.80 -2.76 5.14
CA TYR A 70 5.13 -1.54 4.73
C TYR A 70 3.74 -1.45 5.36
N TYR A 71 3.67 -1.55 6.67
CA TYR A 71 2.40 -1.47 7.39
C TYR A 71 1.89 -0.03 7.52
N CYS A 72 2.80 0.93 7.58
CA CYS A 72 2.41 2.33 7.61
C CYS A 72 2.59 2.90 6.21
N TRP A 73 1.50 3.35 5.62
CA TRP A 73 1.49 3.74 4.21
C TRP A 73 1.99 5.18 4.03
N THR A 74 3.25 5.41 4.40
CA THR A 74 3.84 6.74 4.43
C THR A 74 3.94 7.38 3.04
N LYS A 75 4.14 6.58 2.01
CA LYS A 75 4.18 7.11 0.64
C LYS A 75 2.78 7.28 0.05
N HIS A 76 1.76 6.95 0.83
CA HIS A 76 0.38 7.01 0.36
C HIS A 76 -0.49 7.82 1.31
N GLY A 77 0.09 8.82 1.95
CA GLY A 77 -0.65 9.79 2.71
C GLY A 77 -0.68 9.60 4.21
N GLU A 78 -0.20 8.49 4.72
CA GLU A 78 -0.16 8.29 6.16
C GLU A 78 1.09 8.88 6.76
N ARG A 79 0.97 9.41 7.96
CA ARG A 79 2.12 9.90 8.66
C ARG A 79 2.86 8.76 9.32
N GLY A 80 4.16 8.85 9.30
CA GLY A 80 4.99 7.91 10.04
C GLY A 80 4.77 8.12 11.52
N ILE A 81 4.75 7.08 12.26
CA ILE A 81 4.47 7.17 13.65
C ILE A 81 5.61 7.56 14.47
N MET A 82 6.56 7.31 14.10
CA MET A 82 7.61 7.62 14.86
C MET A 82 8.10 8.86 14.82
N MET A 83 8.06 9.24 15.01
CA MET A 83 8.45 10.16 14.82
C MET A 83 8.38 10.91 15.70
N GLU A 84 8.08 10.56 16.03
CA GLU A 84 7.98 11.00 16.49
C GLU A 84 8.20 11.42 17.20
N ASP A 85 8.10 11.36 17.48
CA ASP A 85 8.12 11.68 18.04
C ASP A 85 8.39 12.19 18.69
N ASN A 86 8.37 12.29 18.90
CA ASN A 86 8.49 12.72 19.35
C ASN A 86 8.73 13.33 19.78
N GLU A 87 8.77 13.44 19.96
CA GLU A 87 8.82 13.94 20.08
C GLU A 87 8.98 14.28 20.32
#